data_0f8087037c449fac6b7e915ac79c794d
#
_entry.id   0f8087037c449fac6b7e915ac79c794d
#
_cell.length_a   1.000
_cell.length_b   1.000
_cell.length_c   1.000
_cell.angle_alpha   90.00
_cell.angle_beta   90.00
_cell.angle_gamma   90.00
#
_symmetry.space_group_name_H-M   'P 1'
#
loop_
_entity.id
_entity.type
_entity.pdbx_description
1 polymer ?
#
loop_
_entity_poly.entity_id
_entity_poly.type
_entity_poly.pdbx_seq_one_letter_code
_entity_poly.pdbx_strand_id
1 'polypeptide(L)'
;PYSLLEVCPLTGRKHQIRIHLQSIGHSIVGDKLYGLDERYYLSLVDGTLTDEDRGNLLLPYQALHAQSVSIDLHGERRTFTAREEACFEAFHAAYPDLSHLEDVLI
;
A
#
# COMPACT_ATOMS: atom_id res chain seq x y z
N PRO A 1 -11.67 3.26 10.96
CA PRO A 1 -11.46 1.85 10.75
C PRO A 1 -10.72 1.55 9.45
N TYR A 2 -9.86 0.57 9.54
CA TYR A 2 -8.98 0.15 8.46
C TYR A 2 -9.17 -1.32 8.18
N SER A 3 -8.77 -1.77 6.99
CA SER A 3 -8.73 -3.19 6.64
C SER A 3 -7.33 -3.57 6.16
N LEU A 4 -6.90 -4.77 6.49
CA LEU A 4 -5.68 -5.36 5.95
C LEU A 4 -6.06 -6.27 4.79
N LEU A 5 -5.50 -6.02 3.62
CA LEU A 5 -5.77 -6.79 2.42
C LEU A 5 -4.55 -7.61 2.02
N GLU A 6 -4.78 -8.84 1.61
CA GLU A 6 -3.83 -9.63 0.86
C GLU A 6 -4.26 -9.59 -0.61
N VAL A 7 -3.44 -8.96 -1.45
CA VAL A 7 -3.77 -8.68 -2.85
C VAL A 7 -2.92 -9.56 -3.76
N CYS A 8 -3.58 -10.26 -4.68
CA CYS A 8 -2.94 -11.08 -5.69
C CYS A 8 -3.22 -10.48 -7.07
N PRO A 9 -2.35 -9.60 -7.59
CA PRO A 9 -2.58 -8.96 -8.88
C PRO A 9 -2.44 -9.96 -10.03
N LEU A 10 -3.40 -9.93 -10.95
CA LEU A 10 -3.39 -10.79 -12.14
C LEU A 10 -2.48 -10.24 -13.23
N THR A 11 -2.20 -8.94 -13.21
CA THR A 11 -1.30 -8.24 -14.12
C THR A 11 -0.45 -7.26 -13.31
N GLY A 12 0.64 -6.76 -13.89
CA GLY A 12 1.55 -5.82 -13.24
C GLY A 12 1.54 -4.43 -13.87
N ARG A 13 0.37 -3.87 -14.16
CA ARG A 13 0.27 -2.53 -14.73
C ARG A 13 0.68 -1.46 -13.71
N LYS A 14 1.18 -0.33 -14.21
CA LYS A 14 1.66 0.77 -13.38
C LYS A 14 0.60 1.22 -12.37
N HIS A 15 0.96 1.23 -11.10
CA HIS A 15 0.11 1.66 -9.98
C HIS A 15 -1.25 0.93 -9.90
N GLN A 16 -1.35 -0.26 -10.47
CA GLN A 16 -2.62 -0.98 -10.61
C GLN A 16 -3.39 -1.15 -9.31
N ILE A 17 -2.74 -1.64 -8.25
CA ILE A 17 -3.37 -1.85 -6.95
C ILE A 17 -3.85 -0.53 -6.36
N ARG A 18 -3.02 0.50 -6.42
CA ARG A 18 -3.32 1.83 -5.87
C ARG A 18 -4.53 2.46 -6.55
N ILE A 19 -4.55 2.44 -7.87
CA ILE A 19 -5.64 3.00 -8.68
C ILE A 19 -6.93 2.20 -8.46
N HIS A 20 -6.83 0.89 -8.46
CA HIS A 20 -7.99 0.02 -8.31
C HIS A 20 -8.68 0.23 -6.96
N LEU A 21 -7.92 0.25 -5.87
CA LEU A 21 -8.47 0.47 -4.53
C LEU A 21 -9.07 1.87 -4.38
N GLN A 22 -8.44 2.89 -4.96
CA GLN A 22 -9.03 4.23 -4.99
C GLN A 22 -10.37 4.22 -5.72
N SER A 23 -10.46 3.53 -6.85
CA SER A 23 -11.67 3.53 -7.69
C SER A 23 -12.90 2.95 -7.00
N ILE A 24 -12.69 2.08 -6.00
CA ILE A 24 -13.77 1.50 -5.20
C ILE A 24 -13.97 2.22 -3.85
N GLY A 25 -13.32 3.37 -3.66
CA GLY A 25 -13.47 4.17 -2.45
C GLY A 25 -12.65 3.71 -1.24
N HIS A 26 -11.65 2.86 -1.46
CA HIS A 26 -10.82 2.29 -0.39
C HIS A 26 -9.33 2.54 -0.66
N SER A 27 -8.96 3.81 -0.73
CA SER A 27 -7.57 4.23 -0.96
C SER A 27 -6.61 3.64 0.07
N ILE A 28 -5.38 3.36 -0.36
CA ILE A 28 -4.33 2.88 0.53
C ILE A 28 -3.92 3.99 1.50
N VAL A 29 -3.77 3.64 2.76
CA VAL A 29 -3.28 4.57 3.80
C VAL A 29 -1.91 5.13 3.39
N GLY A 30 -1.73 6.45 3.50
CA GLY A 30 -0.47 7.12 3.18
C GLY A 30 -0.23 7.38 1.70
N ASP A 31 -1.13 6.98 0.83
CA ASP A 31 -1.00 7.24 -0.62
C ASP A 31 -1.26 8.72 -0.91
N LYS A 32 -0.24 9.42 -1.41
CA LYS A 32 -0.31 10.86 -1.67
C LYS A 32 -0.97 11.18 -3.02
N LEU A 33 -0.90 10.26 -3.97
CA LEU A 33 -1.42 10.49 -5.32
C LEU A 33 -2.84 9.94 -5.49
N TYR A 34 -3.08 8.71 -5.04
CA TYR A 34 -4.36 8.03 -5.17
C TYR A 34 -5.10 7.90 -3.83
N GLY A 35 -4.72 8.73 -2.86
CA GLY A 35 -5.29 8.72 -1.52
C GLY A 35 -6.43 9.70 -1.33
N LEU A 36 -6.44 10.33 -0.15
CA LEU A 36 -7.51 11.24 0.27
C LEU A 36 -7.55 12.55 -0.54
N ASP A 37 -6.36 13.05 -0.92
CA ASP A 37 -6.23 14.34 -1.61
C ASP A 37 -4.96 14.33 -2.47
N GLU A 38 -5.12 14.42 -3.78
CA GLU A 38 -3.98 14.42 -4.73
C GLU A 38 -3.05 15.62 -4.56
N ARG A 39 -3.50 16.69 -3.90
CA ARG A 39 -2.67 17.86 -3.60
C ARG A 39 -1.48 17.52 -2.70
N TYR A 40 -1.57 16.46 -1.90
CA TYR A 40 -0.44 15.98 -1.09
C TYR A 40 0.74 15.57 -1.95
N TYR A 41 0.50 14.96 -3.10
CA TYR A 41 1.55 14.62 -4.05
C TYR A 41 2.24 15.88 -4.59
N LEU A 42 1.45 16.86 -5.02
CA LEU A 42 1.99 18.13 -5.51
C LEU A 42 2.77 18.87 -4.43
N SER A 43 2.28 18.89 -3.20
CA SER A 43 2.97 19.49 -2.06
C SER A 43 4.28 18.78 -1.73
N LEU A 44 4.33 17.47 -1.88
CA LEU A 44 5.57 16.72 -1.71
C LEU A 44 6.62 17.12 -2.76
N VAL A 45 6.22 17.22 -4.03
CA VAL A 45 7.10 17.61 -5.14
C VAL A 45 7.61 19.04 -4.95
N ASP A 46 6.74 19.95 -4.51
CA ASP A 46 7.09 21.36 -4.29
C ASP A 46 7.82 21.61 -2.97
N GLY A 47 7.92 20.61 -2.11
CA GLY A 47 8.53 20.75 -0.78
C GLY A 47 7.67 21.54 0.21
N THR A 48 6.36 21.63 -0.02
CA THR A 48 5.42 22.42 0.82
C THR A 48 4.53 21.56 1.71
N LEU A 49 4.80 20.26 1.79
CA LEU A 49 4.04 19.34 2.63
C LEU A 49 4.25 19.71 4.12
N THR A 50 3.15 19.99 4.81
CA THR A 50 3.15 20.42 6.21
C THR A 50 3.12 19.24 7.18
N ASP A 51 3.41 19.49 8.46
CA ASP A 51 3.29 18.48 9.51
C ASP A 51 1.82 18.06 9.70
N GLU A 52 0.88 18.97 9.51
CA GLU A 52 -0.56 18.65 9.53
C GLU A 52 -0.92 17.67 8.40
N ASP A 53 -0.42 17.92 7.18
CA ASP A 53 -0.60 17.04 6.04
C ASP A 53 -0.03 15.64 6.32
N ARG A 54 1.16 15.57 6.91
CA ARG A 54 1.79 14.30 7.30
C ARG A 54 0.97 13.55 8.34
N GLY A 55 0.38 14.27 9.28
CA GLY A 55 -0.53 13.70 10.27
C GLY A 55 -1.79 13.10 9.64
N ASN A 56 -2.35 13.77 8.63
CA ASN A 56 -3.53 13.28 7.90
C ASN A 56 -3.21 12.06 7.04
N LEU A 57 -1.99 11.96 6.53
CA LEU A 57 -1.52 10.82 5.75
C LEU A 57 -1.26 9.57 6.59
N LEU A 58 -0.98 9.73 7.88
CA LEU A 58 -0.69 8.69 8.86
C LEU A 58 0.65 7.97 8.67
N LEU A 59 1.08 7.76 7.44
CA LEU A 59 2.32 7.09 7.08
C LEU A 59 3.12 7.91 6.07
N PRO A 60 4.46 7.81 6.08
CA PRO A 60 5.30 8.53 5.12
C PRO A 60 5.18 8.02 3.69
N TYR A 61 4.75 6.77 3.52
CA TYR A 61 4.54 6.11 2.23
C TYR A 61 3.18 5.44 2.19
N GLN A 62 2.73 5.05 1.01
CA GLN A 62 1.56 4.20 0.90
C GLN A 62 1.81 2.86 1.63
N ALA A 63 0.84 2.42 2.41
CA ALA A 63 0.88 1.16 3.15
C ALA A 63 0.66 -0.02 2.20
N LEU A 64 1.65 -0.26 1.33
CA LEU A 64 1.63 -1.30 0.32
C LEU A 64 2.96 -2.05 0.37
N HIS A 65 2.93 -3.30 0.77
CA HIS A 65 4.09 -4.15 0.92
C HIS A 65 4.05 -5.32 -0.05
N ALA A 66 5.11 -5.49 -0.83
CA ALA A 66 5.28 -6.67 -1.67
C ALA A 66 5.78 -7.84 -0.80
N GLN A 67 4.85 -8.67 -0.34
CA GLN A 67 5.14 -9.76 0.60
C GLN A 67 5.93 -10.87 -0.03
N SER A 68 5.53 -11.33 -1.21
CA SER A 68 6.19 -12.43 -1.89
C SER A 68 6.04 -12.36 -3.40
N VAL A 69 6.97 -12.98 -4.09
CA VAL A 69 6.91 -13.19 -5.53
C VAL A 69 7.40 -14.60 -5.86
N SER A 70 6.71 -15.25 -6.75
CA SER A 70 7.11 -16.58 -7.27
C SER A 70 7.43 -16.46 -8.74
N ILE A 71 8.60 -16.95 -9.14
CA ILE A 71 9.07 -16.89 -10.52
C ILE A 71 9.70 -18.22 -10.91
N ASP A 72 9.69 -18.52 -12.21
CA ASP A 72 10.38 -19.69 -12.76
C ASP A 72 11.79 -19.26 -13.18
N LEU A 73 12.80 -19.87 -12.52
CA LEU A 73 14.21 -19.66 -12.80
C LEU A 73 14.85 -20.98 -13.20
N HIS A 74 15.43 -21.04 -14.39
CA HIS A 74 16.16 -22.23 -14.87
C HIS A 74 15.34 -23.53 -14.73
N GLY A 75 14.04 -23.48 -15.00
CA GLY A 75 13.14 -24.61 -14.91
C GLY A 75 12.65 -24.94 -13.50
N GLU A 76 13.02 -24.16 -12.50
CA GLU A 76 12.57 -24.32 -11.12
C GLU A 76 11.72 -23.13 -10.69
N ARG A 77 10.62 -23.43 -10.02
CA ARG A 77 9.79 -22.39 -9.40
C ARG A 77 10.38 -21.96 -8.06
N ARG A 78 10.69 -20.68 -7.95
CA ARG A 78 11.24 -20.10 -6.71
C ARG A 78 10.32 -19.02 -6.16
N THR A 79 10.20 -19.00 -4.85
CA THR A 79 9.42 -17.99 -4.11
C THR A 79 10.34 -17.17 -3.24
N PHE A 80 10.25 -15.85 -3.37
CA PHE A 80 11.00 -14.90 -2.57
C PHE A 80 10.02 -14.15 -1.69
N THR A 81 10.36 -13.98 -0.42
CA THR A 81 9.53 -13.25 0.55
C THR A 81 10.32 -12.09 1.14
N ALA A 82 9.62 -11.05 1.56
CA ALA A 82 10.21 -9.88 2.20
C ALA A 82 9.49 -9.56 3.51
N ARG A 83 10.23 -9.07 4.50
CA ARG A 83 9.66 -8.60 5.77
C ARG A 83 9.00 -7.25 5.55
N GLU A 84 7.95 -6.98 6.31
CA GLU A 84 7.30 -5.67 6.34
C GLU A 84 8.29 -4.58 6.77
N GLU A 85 8.17 -3.39 6.19
CA GLU A 85 8.90 -2.22 6.66
C GLU A 85 8.44 -1.83 8.05
N ALA A 86 9.35 -1.21 8.83
CA ALA A 86 9.10 -0.88 10.22
C ALA A 86 7.85 -0.01 10.43
N CYS A 87 7.63 0.98 9.57
CA CYS A 87 6.45 1.85 9.69
C CYS A 87 5.14 1.11 9.37
N PHE A 88 5.13 0.20 8.42
CA PHE A 88 3.99 -0.65 8.10
C PHE A 88 3.69 -1.61 9.27
N GLU A 89 4.71 -2.27 9.77
CA GLU A 89 4.60 -3.18 10.92
C GLU A 89 4.07 -2.46 12.16
N ALA A 90 4.58 -1.26 12.45
CA ALA A 90 4.13 -0.46 13.59
C ALA A 90 2.67 -0.02 13.44
N PHE A 91 2.25 0.39 12.25
CA PHE A 91 0.86 0.74 11.97
C PHE A 91 -0.07 -0.46 12.16
N HIS A 92 0.31 -1.61 11.60
CA HIS A 92 -0.44 -2.85 11.74
C HIS A 92 -0.58 -3.24 13.22
N ALA A 93 0.48 -3.15 14.01
CA ALA A 93 0.48 -3.46 15.43
C ALA A 93 -0.40 -2.49 16.25
N ALA A 94 -0.53 -1.23 15.82
CA ALA A 94 -1.36 -0.22 16.47
C ALA A 94 -2.87 -0.47 16.28
N TYR A 95 -3.25 -1.28 15.29
CA TYR A 95 -4.65 -1.59 14.99
C TYR A 95 -4.86 -3.12 14.96
N PRO A 96 -4.81 -3.80 16.13
CA PRO A 96 -4.87 -5.26 16.16
C PRO A 96 -6.22 -5.84 15.73
N ASP A 97 -7.28 -5.04 15.75
CA ASP A 97 -8.64 -5.45 15.37
C ASP A 97 -8.96 -5.18 13.89
N LEU A 98 -7.93 -5.04 13.04
CA LEU A 98 -8.12 -4.87 11.60
C LEU A 98 -8.87 -6.05 11.00
N SER A 99 -9.83 -5.76 10.14
CA SER A 99 -10.43 -6.79 9.28
C SER A 99 -9.36 -7.31 8.33
N HIS A 100 -9.20 -8.64 8.30
CA HIS A 100 -8.27 -9.28 7.37
C HIS A 100 -9.05 -9.89 6.21
N LEU A 101 -8.82 -9.39 5.00
CA LEU A 101 -9.42 -9.88 3.77
C LEU A 101 -8.32 -10.49 2.90
N GLU A 102 -8.42 -11.79 2.66
CA GLU A 102 -7.48 -12.55 1.84
C GLU A 102 -8.00 -12.69 0.40
N ASP A 103 -7.07 -13.02 -0.50
CA ASP A 103 -7.38 -13.40 -1.88
C ASP A 103 -8.14 -12.34 -2.69
N VAL A 104 -7.79 -11.08 -2.48
CA VAL A 104 -8.30 -9.99 -3.32
C VAL A 104 -7.61 -10.06 -4.67
N LEU A 105 -8.35 -10.41 -5.72
CA LEU A 105 -7.85 -10.47 -7.09
C LEU A 105 -8.11 -9.15 -7.82
N ILE A 106 -7.07 -8.62 -8.38
CA ILE A 106 -7.13 -7.33 -9.09
C ILE A 106 -6.58 -7.46 -10.52
#